data_5c4b6b02fbb939afdea7bfe903ba9e38
#
_entry.id   5c4b6b02fbb939afdea7bfe903ba9e38
#
_cell.length_a   1.000
_cell.length_b   1.000
_cell.length_c   1.000
_cell.angle_alpha   90.00
_cell.angle_beta   90.00
_cell.angle_gamma   90.00
#
_symmetry.space_group_name_H-M   'P 1'
#
loop_
_entity.id
_entity.type
_entity.pdbx_description
1 polymer ?
#
loop_
_entity_poly.entity_id
_entity_poly.type
_entity_poly.pdbx_seq_one_letter_code
_entity_poly.pdbx_strand_id
1 'polypeptide(L)'
;MSPQRQRMIEAMILAGLSEGTQAAYLRAVWQLAKYYRRAPDQISEEEVRAYLLDLRQRGVARGTFVIARAGLRFFFCQTLDQVWKLFGEKKDRLAAAEAAA
;
A
#
# COMPACT_ATOMS: atom_id res chain seq x y z
N MET A 1 -17.46 -9.76 -0.76
CA MET A 1 -16.01 -9.61 -0.94
C MET A 1 -15.77 -9.01 -2.32
N SER A 2 -14.90 -8.02 -2.40
CA SER A 2 -14.67 -7.34 -3.67
C SER A 2 -13.68 -8.12 -4.54
N PRO A 3 -13.79 -7.98 -5.88
CA PRO A 3 -12.81 -8.61 -6.77
C PRO A 3 -11.39 -8.11 -6.51
N GLN A 4 -11.22 -6.84 -6.14
CA GLN A 4 -9.90 -6.30 -5.85
C GLN A 4 -9.27 -6.98 -4.64
N ARG A 5 -10.07 -7.26 -3.62
CA ARG A 5 -9.57 -7.94 -2.43
C ARG A 5 -9.06 -9.33 -2.79
N GLN A 6 -9.83 -10.06 -3.59
CA GLN A 6 -9.44 -11.39 -4.00
C GLN A 6 -8.16 -11.37 -4.84
N ARG A 7 -8.06 -10.42 -5.76
CA ARG A 7 -6.87 -10.28 -6.58
C ARG A 7 -5.64 -9.98 -5.71
N MET A 8 -5.81 -9.13 -4.69
CA MET A 8 -4.70 -8.83 -3.79
C MET A 8 -4.27 -10.08 -3.02
N ILE A 9 -5.21 -10.86 -2.53
CA ILE A 9 -4.89 -12.09 -1.82
C ILE A 9 -4.08 -13.03 -2.72
N GLU A 10 -4.52 -13.21 -3.95
CA GLU A 10 -3.83 -14.09 -4.89
C GLU A 10 -2.43 -13.56 -5.20
N ALA A 11 -2.30 -12.26 -5.38
CA ALA A 11 -0.99 -11.66 -5.64
C ALA A 11 -0.04 -11.85 -4.46
N MET A 12 -0.58 -11.76 -3.23
CA MET A 12 0.25 -11.96 -2.04
C MET A 12 0.69 -13.41 -1.91
N ILE A 13 -0.18 -14.35 -2.26
CA ILE A 13 0.18 -15.77 -2.25
C ILE A 13 1.30 -16.02 -3.26
N LEU A 14 1.16 -15.47 -4.46
CA LEU A 14 2.18 -15.62 -5.49
C LEU A 14 3.52 -15.01 -5.09
N ALA A 15 3.46 -13.92 -4.31
CA ALA A 15 4.67 -13.27 -3.82
C ALA A 15 5.31 -14.01 -2.65
N GLY A 16 4.66 -15.04 -2.13
CA GLY A 16 5.21 -15.83 -1.03
C GLY A 16 5.09 -15.17 0.33
N LEU A 17 4.15 -14.24 0.49
CA LEU A 17 3.98 -13.56 1.77
C LEU A 17 3.31 -14.47 2.80
N SER A 18 3.72 -14.34 4.06
CA SER A 18 3.13 -15.12 5.13
C SER A 18 1.69 -14.69 5.38
N GLU A 19 0.93 -15.56 6.05
CA GLU A 19 -0.46 -15.24 6.38
C GLU A 19 -0.56 -14.00 7.25
N GLY A 20 0.36 -13.82 8.17
CA GLY A 20 0.36 -12.64 9.02
C GLY A 20 0.57 -11.35 8.22
N THR A 21 1.48 -11.39 7.28
CA THR A 21 1.72 -10.23 6.41
C THR A 21 0.51 -9.97 5.53
N GLN A 22 -0.10 -11.02 4.98
CA GLN A 22 -1.30 -10.87 4.17
C GLN A 22 -2.41 -10.19 4.95
N ALA A 23 -2.63 -10.63 6.19
CA ALA A 23 -3.67 -10.06 7.04
C ALA A 23 -3.38 -8.58 7.33
N ALA A 24 -2.12 -8.26 7.61
CA ALA A 24 -1.74 -6.88 7.92
C ALA A 24 -1.94 -5.96 6.72
N TYR A 25 -1.58 -6.43 5.53
CA TYR A 25 -1.73 -5.64 4.31
C TYR A 25 -3.21 -5.43 3.97
N LEU A 26 -4.02 -6.47 4.10
CA LEU A 26 -5.46 -6.35 3.86
C LEU A 26 -6.09 -5.37 4.82
N ARG A 27 -5.66 -5.39 6.08
CA ARG A 27 -6.16 -4.44 7.08
C ARG A 27 -5.81 -3.01 6.70
N ALA A 28 -4.58 -2.79 6.17
CA ALA A 28 -4.16 -1.46 5.76
C ALA A 28 -5.06 -0.91 4.66
N VAL A 29 -5.37 -1.75 3.67
CA VAL A 29 -6.25 -1.33 2.57
C VAL A 29 -7.66 -1.06 3.08
N TRP A 30 -8.16 -1.93 3.96
CA TRP A 30 -9.49 -1.76 4.52
C TRP A 30 -9.62 -0.46 5.31
N GLN A 31 -8.59 -0.13 6.10
CA GLN A 31 -8.61 1.09 6.91
C GLN A 31 -8.57 2.34 6.03
N LEU A 32 -7.84 2.29 4.93
CA LEU A 32 -7.86 3.40 3.98
C LEU A 32 -9.24 3.57 3.38
N ALA A 33 -9.86 2.48 2.94
CA ALA A 33 -11.20 2.53 2.36
C ALA A 33 -12.21 3.09 3.36
N LYS A 34 -12.10 2.67 4.62
CA LYS A 34 -12.98 3.15 5.67
C LYS A 34 -12.76 4.64 5.95
N TYR A 35 -11.51 5.08 5.91
CA TYR A 35 -11.16 6.47 6.15
C TYR A 35 -11.86 7.40 5.16
N TYR A 36 -11.86 7.03 3.88
CA TYR A 36 -12.49 7.84 2.84
C TYR A 36 -13.92 7.41 2.52
N ARG A 37 -14.37 6.31 3.08
CA ARG A 37 -15.71 5.75 2.84
C ARG A 37 -15.95 5.51 1.35
N ARG A 38 -14.93 4.97 0.69
CA ARG A 38 -15.00 4.64 -0.74
C ARG A 38 -14.26 3.32 -0.98
N ALA A 39 -14.57 2.71 -2.14
CA ALA A 39 -13.83 1.53 -2.54
C ALA A 39 -12.35 1.90 -2.72
N PRO A 40 -11.41 1.03 -2.31
CA PRO A 40 -9.99 1.39 -2.36
C PRO A 40 -9.49 1.74 -3.75
N ASP A 41 -10.03 1.10 -4.79
CA ASP A 41 -9.60 1.37 -6.16
C ASP A 41 -10.09 2.73 -6.68
N GLN A 42 -10.95 3.40 -5.92
CA GLN A 42 -11.48 4.71 -6.27
C GLN A 42 -10.70 5.84 -5.58
N ILE A 43 -9.67 5.50 -4.82
CA ILE A 43 -8.92 6.49 -4.05
C ILE A 43 -7.69 6.88 -4.85
N SER A 44 -7.46 8.20 -4.98
CA SER A 44 -6.37 8.72 -5.80
C SER A 44 -5.03 8.69 -5.06
N GLU A 45 -3.95 8.87 -5.82
CA GLU A 45 -2.62 8.94 -5.23
C GLU A 45 -2.52 10.08 -4.22
N GLU A 46 -3.10 11.24 -4.53
CA GLU A 46 -3.08 12.37 -3.61
C GLU A 46 -3.81 12.06 -2.32
N GLU A 47 -4.91 11.33 -2.43
CA GLU A 47 -5.66 10.96 -1.23
C GLU A 47 -4.89 9.96 -0.38
N VAL A 48 -4.20 9.01 -1.01
CA VAL A 48 -3.36 8.07 -0.27
C VAL A 48 -2.21 8.81 0.41
N ARG A 49 -1.61 9.77 -0.29
CA ARG A 49 -0.55 10.58 0.28
C ARG A 49 -1.04 11.34 1.52
N ALA A 50 -2.21 11.97 1.41
CA ALA A 50 -2.79 12.70 2.53
C ALA A 50 -3.08 11.78 3.71
N TYR A 51 -3.57 10.57 3.43
CA TYR A 51 -3.84 9.59 4.48
C TYR A 51 -2.55 9.19 5.22
N LEU A 52 -1.49 8.91 4.47
CA LEU A 52 -0.22 8.53 5.07
C LEU A 52 0.37 9.68 5.89
N LEU A 53 0.24 10.91 5.38
CA LEU A 53 0.69 12.07 6.13
C LEU A 53 -0.08 12.22 7.43
N ASP A 54 -1.38 11.99 7.39
CA ASP A 54 -2.22 12.05 8.58
C ASP A 54 -1.78 11.01 9.62
N LEU A 55 -1.46 9.80 9.17
CA LEU A 55 -0.96 8.77 10.09
C LEU A 55 0.31 9.21 10.79
N ARG A 56 1.23 9.81 10.05
CA ARG A 56 2.48 10.30 10.64
C ARG A 56 2.22 11.40 11.64
N GLN A 57 1.34 12.33 11.30
CA GLN A 57 1.05 13.48 12.17
C GLN A 57 0.32 13.07 13.44
N ARG A 58 -0.46 11.99 13.37
CA ARG A 58 -1.12 11.47 14.56
C ARG A 58 -0.17 10.69 15.47
N GLY A 59 1.05 10.43 15.01
CA GLY A 59 2.05 9.79 15.83
C GLY A 59 1.87 8.28 15.98
N VAL A 60 1.31 7.61 14.98
CA VAL A 60 1.21 6.15 15.05
C VAL A 60 2.62 5.55 15.12
N ALA A 61 2.72 4.37 15.69
CA ALA A 61 4.01 3.71 15.83
C ALA A 61 4.65 3.51 14.46
N ARG A 62 5.99 3.60 14.44
CA ARG A 62 6.73 3.48 13.19
C ARG A 62 6.41 2.17 12.45
N GLY A 63 6.36 1.06 13.19
CA GLY A 63 6.05 -0.22 12.58
C GLY A 63 4.67 -0.24 11.94
N THR A 64 3.71 0.38 12.61
CA THR A 64 2.36 0.50 12.08
C THR A 64 2.35 1.29 10.78
N PHE A 65 3.07 2.41 10.76
CA PHE A 65 3.16 3.24 9.58
C PHE A 65 3.82 2.49 8.41
N VAL A 66 4.92 1.80 8.69
CA VAL A 66 5.65 1.06 7.66
C VAL A 66 4.78 -0.01 7.04
N ILE A 67 4.03 -0.74 7.87
CA ILE A 67 3.14 -1.79 7.37
C ILE A 67 2.00 -1.19 6.56
N ALA A 68 1.42 -0.09 7.04
CA ALA A 68 0.34 0.57 6.31
C ALA A 68 0.83 1.00 4.92
N ARG A 69 2.00 1.63 4.86
CA ARG A 69 2.56 2.08 3.59
C ARG A 69 2.85 0.89 2.68
N ALA A 70 3.45 -0.15 3.23
CA ALA A 70 3.79 -1.34 2.44
C ALA A 70 2.56 -2.03 1.88
N GLY A 71 1.50 -2.13 2.70
CA GLY A 71 0.26 -2.76 2.25
C GLY A 71 -0.42 -1.96 1.16
N LEU A 72 -0.46 -0.64 1.30
CA LEU A 72 -1.05 0.22 0.28
C LEU A 72 -0.23 0.20 -1.00
N ARG A 73 1.10 0.21 -0.88
CA ARG A 73 1.96 0.09 -2.04
C ARG A 73 1.70 -1.21 -2.78
N PHE A 74 1.60 -2.31 -2.04
CA PHE A 74 1.32 -3.60 -2.65
C PHE A 74 -0.01 -3.57 -3.40
N PHE A 75 -1.05 -3.04 -2.76
CA PHE A 75 -2.36 -3.01 -3.39
C PHE A 75 -2.36 -2.17 -4.66
N PHE A 76 -1.86 -0.95 -4.59
CA PHE A 76 -1.93 -0.04 -5.74
C PHE A 76 -0.93 -0.38 -6.83
N CYS A 77 0.29 -0.76 -6.46
CA CYS A 77 1.33 -1.00 -7.45
C CYS A 77 1.33 -2.42 -7.99
N GLN A 78 1.07 -3.40 -7.13
CA GLN A 78 1.13 -4.81 -7.55
C GLN A 78 -0.23 -5.32 -8.00
N THR A 79 -1.28 -4.98 -7.28
CA THR A 79 -2.62 -5.52 -7.57
C THR A 79 -3.32 -4.71 -8.66
N LEU A 80 -3.25 -3.39 -8.57
CA LEU A 80 -3.91 -2.49 -9.52
C LEU A 80 -2.97 -1.98 -10.61
N ASP A 81 -1.69 -2.32 -10.52
CA ASP A 81 -0.70 -1.98 -11.55
C ASP A 81 -0.51 -0.48 -11.74
N GLN A 82 -0.71 0.30 -10.69
CA GLN A 82 -0.50 1.74 -10.75
C GLN A 82 0.98 2.06 -10.55
N VAL A 83 1.46 3.05 -11.28
CA VAL A 83 2.84 3.53 -11.12
C VAL A 83 2.78 4.92 -10.50
N TRP A 84 2.97 4.98 -9.19
CA TRP A 84 2.81 6.21 -8.42
C TRP A 84 4.14 6.69 -7.88
N LYS A 85 4.42 7.97 -8.03
CA LYS A 85 5.62 8.59 -7.47
C LYS A 85 5.63 8.51 -5.95
N LEU A 86 4.46 8.48 -5.35
CA LEU A 86 4.31 8.39 -3.91
C LEU A 86 5.14 7.26 -3.31
N PHE A 87 5.25 6.15 -4.01
CA PHE A 87 5.95 4.97 -3.51
C PHE A 87 7.38 4.85 -4.03
N GLY A 88 7.90 5.91 -4.66
CA GLY A 88 9.30 5.98 -5.06
C GLY A 88 9.68 5.13 -6.24
N GLU A 89 8.75 4.77 -7.00
CA GLU A 89 9.07 3.97 -8.19
C GLU A 89 9.79 4.79 -9.21
N LYS A 90 10.67 5.06 -9.05
CA LYS A 90 11.35 5.48 -9.79
C LYS A 90 12.38 5.18 -9.82
N LYS A 91 12.37 5.24 -9.37
CA LYS A 91 13.14 5.08 -9.31
C LYS A 91 13.90 4.75 -9.34
N ASP A 92 13.92 4.74 -9.34
CA ASP A 92 14.51 4.35 -9.16
C ASP A 92 15.25 4.41 -9.08
N ARG A 93 15.32 4.80 -8.89
CA ARG A 93 15.86 4.88 -8.65
C ARG A 93 16.32 4.54 -8.03
N LEU A 94 16.32 4.55 -7.84
CA LEU A 94 16.75 4.13 -7.36
C LEU A 94 17.26 3.57 -7.34
N ALA A 95 17.22 3.42 -7.47
CA ALA A 95 17.81 2.83 -7.44
C ALA A 95 18.44 2.77 -7.59
N ALA A 96 18.45 3.00 -7.76
CA ALA A 96 19.15 2.91 -7.76
C ALA A 96 19.72 3.13 -7.42
N ALA A 97 19.60 3.40 -7.30
CA ALA A 97 20.14 3.43 -6.88
C ALA A 97 20.40 3.20 -6.36
N GLU A 98 20.24 3.24 -6.32
CA GLU A 98 20.61 2.94 -5.97
C GLU A 98 20.98 2.47 -5.85
N ALA A 99 20.96 2.52 -6.14
CA ALA A 99 21.43 2.06 -6.13
C ALA A 99 21.86 1.93 -6.06
N ALA A 100 21.86 2.04 -6.07
CA ALA A 100 22.29 1.86 -6.03
C ALA A 100 22.53 1.77 -5.84
N ALA A 101 22.68 1.77 -5.70
CA ALA A 101 22.91 1.53 -5.60
C ALA A 101 23.05 1.61 -5.55
#